data_f3cc2fecad012f882c57590fd4c4565b
#
_entry.id   f3cc2fecad012f882c57590fd4c4565b
#
_cell.length_a   1.000
_cell.length_b   1.000
_cell.length_c   1.000
_cell.angle_alpha   90.00
_cell.angle_beta   90.00
_cell.angle_gamma   90.00
#
_symmetry.space_group_name_H-M   'P 1'
#
loop_
_entity.id
_entity.type
_entity.pdbx_description
1 polymer ?
#
loop_
_entity_poly.entity_id
_entity_poly.type
_entity_poly.pdbx_seq_one_letter_code
_entity_poly.pdbx_strand_id
1 'polypeptide(L)'
;LKQAVNSCQKKETIILTGLGEVSKSVFCVALNEALDGKGSICVITATREEIRNYRRELAYFYPDLPTQELYPETLPRIQVETQSLEITAARAAALRFLQGEEQGIVFVTAEALEQKLLRPSQGEAQRLKIKMGQTLDQKEIMQKLLDLGYERTEQVDAIGQFASRGEILDVYPINMNDPVRIEWFDTDIDGLRTFDIDSQRSKENLDALSIASITVFSTEEYTASVFDYCAENTLVIVDEPVRLFDMLDKFEKENKPYAEDIFTVEELKGFMQ
;
A
#
# COMPACT_ATOMS: atom_id res chain seq x y z
N LEU A 1 -1.73 -24.96 -14.82
CA LEU A 1 -1.74 -24.41 -13.49
C LEU A 1 -0.68 -25.07 -12.58
N LYS A 2 -0.73 -26.39 -12.30
CA LYS A 2 0.24 -27.09 -11.42
C LYS A 2 1.71 -26.85 -11.84
N GLN A 3 2.00 -26.88 -13.13
CA GLN A 3 3.35 -26.56 -13.63
C GLN A 3 3.74 -25.11 -13.33
N ALA A 4 2.84 -24.16 -13.60
CA ALA A 4 3.08 -22.76 -13.30
C ALA A 4 3.36 -22.52 -11.83
N VAL A 5 2.53 -23.09 -10.93
CA VAL A 5 2.73 -23.01 -9.48
C VAL A 5 4.09 -23.59 -9.06
N ASN A 6 4.44 -24.77 -9.59
CA ASN A 6 5.72 -25.40 -9.28
C ASN A 6 6.93 -24.58 -9.76
N SER A 7 6.84 -23.97 -10.94
CA SER A 7 7.90 -23.10 -11.45
C SER A 7 8.02 -21.83 -10.64
N CYS A 8 6.91 -21.19 -10.26
CA CYS A 8 6.92 -20.05 -9.35
C CYS A 8 7.59 -20.38 -8.01
N GLN A 9 7.29 -21.55 -7.42
CA GLN A 9 7.92 -22.00 -6.18
C GLN A 9 9.44 -22.22 -6.33
N LYS A 10 9.92 -22.49 -7.55
CA LYS A 10 11.36 -22.63 -7.86
C LYS A 10 12.03 -21.31 -8.24
N LYS A 11 11.29 -20.19 -8.19
CA LYS A 11 11.74 -18.86 -8.65
C LYS A 11 12.13 -18.85 -10.13
N GLU A 12 11.41 -19.62 -10.95
CA GLU A 12 11.61 -19.67 -12.41
C GLU A 12 10.63 -18.70 -13.09
N THR A 13 11.12 -17.94 -14.06
CA THR A 13 10.28 -17.13 -14.94
C THR A 13 9.59 -18.03 -15.96
N ILE A 14 8.27 -17.92 -16.10
CA ILE A 14 7.47 -18.67 -17.06
C ILE A 14 6.67 -17.74 -17.95
N ILE A 15 6.47 -18.14 -19.19
CA ILE A 15 5.61 -17.42 -20.15
C ILE A 15 4.34 -18.24 -20.36
N LEU A 16 3.21 -17.57 -20.12
CA LEU A 16 1.87 -18.13 -20.37
C LEU A 16 1.25 -17.43 -21.57
N THR A 17 0.69 -18.22 -22.48
CA THR A 17 0.02 -17.70 -23.69
C THR A 17 -1.37 -18.30 -23.83
N GLY A 18 -2.26 -17.61 -24.55
CA GLY A 18 -3.60 -18.10 -24.86
C GLY A 18 -4.61 -17.97 -23.72
N LEU A 19 -4.32 -17.17 -22.69
CA LEU A 19 -5.31 -16.83 -21.68
C LEU A 19 -6.21 -15.70 -22.20
N GLY A 20 -7.53 -15.94 -22.22
CA GLY A 20 -8.51 -14.86 -22.41
C GLY A 20 -8.71 -14.07 -21.12
N GLU A 21 -9.37 -12.90 -21.22
CA GLU A 21 -9.57 -11.95 -20.10
C GLU A 21 -10.00 -12.66 -18.79
N VAL A 22 -11.16 -13.33 -18.79
CA VAL A 22 -11.68 -14.04 -17.60
C VAL A 22 -10.72 -15.15 -17.13
N SER A 23 -10.02 -15.80 -18.05
CA SER A 23 -9.06 -16.84 -17.69
C SER A 23 -7.85 -16.31 -16.92
N LYS A 24 -7.45 -15.06 -17.17
CA LYS A 24 -6.38 -14.38 -16.43
C LYS A 24 -6.79 -14.19 -14.97
N SER A 25 -8.00 -13.69 -14.71
CA SER A 25 -8.53 -13.50 -13.35
C SER A 25 -8.64 -14.82 -12.59
N VAL A 26 -9.19 -15.86 -13.20
CA VAL A 26 -9.29 -17.22 -12.62
C VAL A 26 -7.88 -17.79 -12.34
N PHE A 27 -6.91 -17.52 -13.21
CA PHE A 27 -5.54 -17.95 -13.01
C PHE A 27 -4.90 -17.28 -11.79
N CYS A 28 -5.10 -15.97 -11.59
CA CYS A 28 -4.64 -15.26 -10.42
C CYS A 28 -5.23 -15.83 -9.11
N VAL A 29 -6.54 -16.15 -9.11
CA VAL A 29 -7.18 -16.78 -7.94
C VAL A 29 -6.55 -18.13 -7.63
N ALA A 30 -6.41 -18.97 -8.65
CA ALA A 30 -5.84 -20.30 -8.46
C ALA A 30 -4.37 -20.26 -8.00
N LEU A 31 -3.60 -19.23 -8.38
CA LEU A 31 -2.28 -18.98 -7.84
C LEU A 31 -2.35 -18.53 -6.37
N ASN A 32 -3.27 -17.61 -6.04
CA ASN A 32 -3.46 -17.15 -4.66
C ASN A 32 -3.83 -18.31 -3.72
N GLU A 33 -4.74 -19.18 -4.14
CA GLU A 33 -5.07 -20.41 -3.40
C GLU A 33 -3.86 -21.33 -3.22
N ALA A 34 -3.02 -21.45 -4.26
CA ALA A 34 -1.84 -22.30 -4.23
C ALA A 34 -0.70 -21.74 -3.34
N LEU A 35 -0.69 -20.44 -3.05
CA LEU A 35 0.22 -19.82 -2.09
C LEU A 35 -0.13 -20.16 -0.64
N ASP A 36 -1.38 -20.62 -0.38
CA ASP A 36 -1.82 -21.13 0.93
C ASP A 36 -1.43 -20.24 2.11
N GLY A 37 -1.73 -18.95 2.03
CA GLY A 37 -1.44 -18.02 3.12
C GLY A 37 0.01 -17.50 3.16
N LYS A 38 0.84 -17.80 2.16
CA LYS A 38 2.30 -17.56 2.24
C LYS A 38 2.83 -16.50 1.30
N GLY A 39 2.00 -15.62 0.81
CA GLY A 39 2.46 -14.54 -0.07
C GLY A 39 1.32 -13.83 -0.76
N SER A 40 1.67 -12.78 -1.49
CA SER A 40 0.75 -11.98 -2.29
C SER A 40 1.07 -12.12 -3.77
N ILE A 41 0.14 -11.71 -4.61
CA ILE A 41 0.33 -11.64 -6.06
C ILE A 41 0.39 -10.17 -6.46
N CYS A 42 1.45 -9.78 -7.15
CA CYS A 42 1.60 -8.48 -7.79
C CYS A 42 1.29 -8.63 -9.27
N VAL A 43 0.19 -8.03 -9.76
CA VAL A 43 -0.20 -8.02 -11.16
C VAL A 43 0.14 -6.67 -11.77
N ILE A 44 1.07 -6.65 -12.71
CA ILE A 44 1.51 -5.44 -13.41
C ILE A 44 0.78 -5.38 -14.75
N THR A 45 0.06 -4.28 -14.99
CA THR A 45 -0.71 -4.02 -16.21
C THR A 45 -0.27 -2.73 -16.88
N ALA A 46 -0.54 -2.60 -18.17
CA ALA A 46 -0.24 -1.37 -18.90
C ALA A 46 -1.13 -0.19 -18.45
N THR A 47 -2.39 -0.46 -18.14
CA THR A 47 -3.39 0.59 -17.92
C THR A 47 -4.31 0.28 -16.73
N ARG A 48 -4.88 1.34 -16.17
CA ARG A 48 -5.91 1.24 -15.12
C ARG A 48 -7.22 0.61 -15.61
N GLU A 49 -7.50 0.65 -16.89
CA GLU A 49 -8.69 0.00 -17.47
C GLU A 49 -8.59 -1.52 -17.34
N GLU A 50 -7.42 -2.08 -17.58
CA GLU A 50 -7.14 -3.51 -17.37
C GLU A 50 -7.34 -3.90 -15.91
N ILE A 51 -6.84 -3.10 -14.95
CA ILE A 51 -7.09 -3.33 -13.52
C ILE A 51 -8.59 -3.34 -13.20
N ARG A 52 -9.36 -2.38 -13.76
CA ARG A 52 -10.83 -2.35 -13.57
C ARG A 52 -11.50 -3.62 -14.08
N ASN A 53 -11.04 -4.18 -15.20
CA ASN A 53 -11.55 -5.44 -15.73
C ASN A 53 -11.26 -6.60 -14.77
N TYR A 54 -10.01 -6.77 -14.32
CA TYR A 54 -9.65 -7.77 -13.33
C TYR A 54 -10.50 -7.64 -12.06
N ARG A 55 -10.58 -6.45 -11.48
CA ARG A 55 -11.32 -6.22 -10.22
C ARG A 55 -12.81 -6.49 -10.37
N ARG A 56 -13.43 -6.14 -11.51
CA ARG A 56 -14.84 -6.44 -11.80
C ARG A 56 -15.09 -7.93 -11.84
N GLU A 57 -14.24 -8.69 -12.50
CA GLU A 57 -14.34 -10.14 -12.58
C GLU A 57 -14.11 -10.82 -11.23
N LEU A 58 -13.08 -10.39 -10.50
CA LEU A 58 -12.78 -10.90 -9.18
C LEU A 58 -13.90 -10.60 -8.19
N ALA A 59 -14.45 -9.39 -8.17
CA ALA A 59 -15.58 -9.04 -7.32
C ALA A 59 -16.85 -9.86 -7.62
N TYR A 60 -17.03 -10.29 -8.87
CA TYR A 60 -18.17 -11.13 -9.26
C TYR A 60 -18.00 -12.60 -8.87
N PHE A 61 -16.82 -13.17 -9.14
CA PHE A 61 -16.58 -14.60 -8.94
C PHE A 61 -15.95 -14.94 -7.58
N TYR A 62 -15.21 -14.00 -6.98
CA TYR A 62 -14.41 -14.18 -5.75
C TYR A 62 -14.48 -12.95 -4.86
N PRO A 63 -15.69 -12.61 -4.35
CA PRO A 63 -15.92 -11.35 -3.62
C PRO A 63 -15.10 -11.20 -2.34
N ASP A 64 -14.71 -12.33 -1.73
CA ASP A 64 -13.95 -12.36 -0.48
C ASP A 64 -12.43 -12.29 -0.70
N LEU A 65 -11.96 -12.26 -1.95
CA LEU A 65 -10.52 -12.14 -2.24
C LEU A 65 -10.06 -10.70 -2.09
N PRO A 66 -9.16 -10.40 -1.15
CA PRO A 66 -8.66 -9.06 -0.96
C PRO A 66 -7.87 -8.56 -2.17
N THR A 67 -8.20 -7.38 -2.66
CA THR A 67 -7.50 -6.76 -3.78
C THR A 67 -7.14 -5.31 -3.46
N GLN A 68 -5.92 -4.91 -3.78
CA GLN A 68 -5.45 -3.53 -3.66
C GLN A 68 -4.95 -3.00 -5.01
N GLU A 69 -4.90 -1.69 -5.15
CA GLU A 69 -4.33 -1.02 -6.31
C GLU A 69 -3.28 -0.02 -5.84
N LEU A 70 -2.05 -0.16 -6.33
CA LEU A 70 -1.02 0.84 -6.12
C LEU A 70 -1.28 1.98 -7.13
N TYR A 71 -1.90 3.04 -6.64
CA TYR A 71 -2.17 4.23 -7.44
C TYR A 71 -0.87 4.97 -7.75
N PRO A 72 -0.72 5.54 -8.97
CA PRO A 72 0.34 6.49 -9.22
C PRO A 72 0.15 7.72 -8.33
N GLU A 73 1.23 8.25 -7.84
CA GLU A 73 1.28 9.50 -7.08
C GLU A 73 1.52 10.66 -8.04
N THR A 74 1.03 11.85 -7.70
CA THR A 74 1.48 13.04 -8.39
C THR A 74 2.98 13.20 -8.10
N LEU A 75 3.80 13.33 -9.15
CA LEU A 75 5.25 13.42 -8.98
C LEU A 75 5.60 14.53 -7.98
N PRO A 76 6.52 14.28 -7.03
CA PRO A 76 6.76 15.17 -5.89
C PRO A 76 7.11 16.62 -6.27
N ARG A 77 7.66 16.82 -7.47
CA ARG A 77 8.02 18.16 -8.00
C ARG A 77 6.85 18.90 -8.65
N ILE A 78 5.74 18.22 -8.89
CA ILE A 78 4.50 18.87 -9.33
C ILE A 78 3.77 19.31 -8.06
N GLN A 79 3.85 20.60 -7.73
CA GLN A 79 3.09 21.17 -6.61
C GLN A 79 1.59 21.07 -6.90
N VAL A 80 0.95 20.04 -6.37
CA VAL A 80 -0.51 19.96 -6.27
C VAL A 80 -0.87 20.25 -4.82
N GLU A 81 -1.70 21.25 -4.61
CA GLU A 81 -2.03 21.78 -3.27
C GLU A 81 -2.68 20.75 -2.32
N THR A 82 -3.16 19.60 -2.82
CA THR A 82 -3.78 18.57 -1.99
C THR A 82 -3.73 17.21 -2.66
N GLN A 83 -2.91 16.30 -2.14
CA GLN A 83 -3.10 14.87 -2.43
C GLN A 83 -4.32 14.37 -1.64
N SER A 84 -5.16 13.56 -2.29
CA SER A 84 -6.27 12.90 -1.59
C SER A 84 -5.71 11.92 -0.57
N LEU A 85 -6.04 12.10 0.71
CA LEU A 85 -5.65 11.19 1.79
C LEU A 85 -6.13 9.76 1.53
N GLU A 86 -7.23 9.59 0.80
CA GLU A 86 -7.74 8.29 0.37
C GLU A 86 -6.76 7.58 -0.58
N ILE A 87 -6.17 8.31 -1.53
CA ILE A 87 -5.14 7.76 -2.43
C ILE A 87 -3.90 7.38 -1.63
N THR A 88 -3.45 8.24 -0.71
CA THR A 88 -2.30 7.96 0.17
C THR A 88 -2.55 6.71 1.01
N ALA A 89 -3.73 6.57 1.60
CA ALA A 89 -4.12 5.38 2.37
C ALA A 89 -4.18 4.11 1.50
N ALA A 90 -4.77 4.20 0.30
CA ALA A 90 -4.82 3.08 -0.64
C ALA A 90 -3.41 2.63 -1.08
N ARG A 91 -2.49 3.57 -1.32
CA ARG A 91 -1.08 3.26 -1.61
C ARG A 91 -0.41 2.57 -0.42
N ALA A 92 -0.60 3.09 0.79
CA ALA A 92 -0.06 2.47 2.00
C ALA A 92 -0.59 1.04 2.19
N ALA A 93 -1.86 0.80 1.92
CA ALA A 93 -2.46 -0.54 1.95
C ALA A 93 -1.82 -1.46 0.89
N ALA A 94 -1.70 -1.01 -0.36
CA ALA A 94 -1.08 -1.79 -1.43
C ALA A 94 0.37 -2.19 -1.10
N LEU A 95 1.16 -1.26 -0.55
CA LEU A 95 2.55 -1.53 -0.16
C LEU A 95 2.64 -2.54 1.00
N ARG A 96 1.72 -2.50 1.98
CA ARG A 96 1.66 -3.52 3.05
C ARG A 96 1.35 -4.91 2.51
N PHE A 97 0.42 -5.02 1.56
CA PHE A 97 0.13 -6.29 0.89
C PHE A 97 1.37 -6.85 0.19
N LEU A 98 2.14 -6.00 -0.50
CA LEU A 98 3.40 -6.43 -1.14
C LEU A 98 4.44 -6.90 -0.11
N GLN A 99 4.49 -6.28 1.06
CA GLN A 99 5.36 -6.69 2.16
C GLN A 99 4.92 -8.00 2.85
N GLY A 100 3.77 -8.57 2.45
CA GLY A 100 3.25 -9.82 2.98
C GLY A 100 2.58 -9.70 4.35
N GLU A 101 2.23 -8.49 4.77
CA GLU A 101 1.44 -8.26 5.99
C GLU A 101 0.00 -8.77 5.84
N GLU A 102 -0.52 -8.75 4.62
CA GLU A 102 -1.84 -9.27 4.25
C GLU A 102 -1.74 -10.08 2.96
N GLN A 103 -2.65 -11.06 2.79
CA GLN A 103 -2.73 -11.85 1.57
C GLN A 103 -3.72 -11.29 0.58
N GLY A 104 -3.40 -11.40 -0.71
CA GLY A 104 -4.29 -10.99 -1.78
C GLY A 104 -3.58 -10.63 -3.06
N ILE A 105 -4.25 -9.84 -3.89
CA ILE A 105 -3.72 -9.40 -5.17
C ILE A 105 -3.52 -7.88 -5.14
N VAL A 106 -2.31 -7.46 -5.47
CA VAL A 106 -1.98 -6.04 -5.69
C VAL A 106 -1.84 -5.79 -7.18
N PHE A 107 -2.58 -4.82 -7.66
CA PHE A 107 -2.49 -4.35 -9.03
C PHE A 107 -1.60 -3.11 -9.13
N VAL A 108 -0.74 -3.08 -10.15
CA VAL A 108 0.20 -1.97 -10.40
C VAL A 108 0.11 -1.59 -11.88
N THR A 109 -0.10 -0.31 -12.18
CA THR A 109 -0.06 0.19 -13.56
C THR A 109 1.37 0.49 -14.00
N ALA A 110 1.60 0.61 -15.32
CA ALA A 110 2.87 1.10 -15.86
C ALA A 110 3.30 2.42 -15.22
N GLU A 111 2.36 3.36 -15.07
CA GLU A 111 2.62 4.67 -14.46
C GLU A 111 3.05 4.57 -12.99
N ALA A 112 2.41 3.70 -12.19
CA ALA A 112 2.80 3.48 -10.80
C ALA A 112 4.10 2.70 -10.67
N LEU A 113 4.39 1.80 -11.61
CA LEU A 113 5.61 1.00 -11.64
C LEU A 113 6.85 1.85 -11.92
N GLU A 114 6.74 2.86 -12.78
CA GLU A 114 7.83 3.76 -13.16
C GLU A 114 8.26 4.66 -11.98
N GLN A 115 7.35 4.98 -11.06
CA GLN A 115 7.62 5.90 -9.98
C GLN A 115 8.57 5.33 -8.93
N LYS A 116 9.54 6.15 -8.51
CA LYS A 116 10.37 5.84 -7.36
C LYS A 116 9.58 6.00 -6.07
N LEU A 117 9.83 5.12 -5.14
CA LEU A 117 9.20 5.06 -3.84
C LEU A 117 10.21 5.35 -2.73
N LEU A 118 9.73 5.70 -1.55
CA LEU A 118 10.52 5.73 -0.33
C LEU A 118 11.00 4.30 -0.02
N ARG A 119 12.21 4.14 0.50
CA ARG A 119 12.66 2.79 0.90
C ARG A 119 11.81 2.26 2.06
N PRO A 120 11.47 0.94 2.06
CA PRO A 120 10.68 0.35 3.15
C PRO A 120 11.24 0.65 4.55
N SER A 121 12.57 0.59 4.72
CA SER A 121 13.23 0.87 5.99
C SER A 121 13.08 2.33 6.45
N GLN A 122 13.02 3.28 5.53
CA GLN A 122 12.83 4.70 5.83
C GLN A 122 11.37 4.96 6.24
N GLY A 123 10.40 4.36 5.54
CA GLY A 123 8.99 4.42 5.91
C GLY A 123 8.74 3.88 7.32
N GLU A 124 9.41 2.79 7.70
CA GLU A 124 9.34 2.24 9.06
C GLU A 124 9.97 3.16 10.13
N ALA A 125 11.08 3.81 9.82
CA ALA A 125 11.76 4.71 10.76
C ALA A 125 10.93 5.95 11.09
N GLN A 126 10.01 6.33 10.20
CA GLN A 126 9.17 7.53 10.34
C GLN A 126 7.80 7.24 10.95
N ARG A 127 7.56 6.02 11.44
CA ARG A 127 6.31 5.65 12.10
C ARG A 127 6.32 6.03 13.58
N LEU A 128 5.21 6.56 14.05
CA LEU A 128 4.94 6.69 15.48
C LEU A 128 4.51 5.34 16.04
N LYS A 129 5.31 4.76 16.92
CA LYS A 129 5.03 3.45 17.55
C LYS A 129 4.61 3.66 19.00
N ILE A 130 3.48 3.07 19.37
CA ILE A 130 2.87 3.13 20.70
C ILE A 130 2.58 1.70 21.16
N LYS A 131 2.81 1.40 22.44
CA LYS A 131 2.50 0.08 23.03
C LYS A 131 1.66 0.24 24.31
N MET A 132 0.83 -0.76 24.58
CA MET A 132 0.14 -0.89 25.84
C MET A 132 1.11 -0.86 27.02
N GLY A 133 0.75 -0.12 28.07
CA GLY A 133 1.57 0.03 29.29
C GLY A 133 2.81 0.92 29.11
N GLN A 134 2.98 1.59 27.96
CA GLN A 134 4.08 2.52 27.74
C GLN A 134 3.76 3.87 28.40
N THR A 135 4.74 4.46 29.10
CA THR A 135 4.65 5.81 29.64
C THR A 135 4.95 6.82 28.52
N LEU A 136 3.95 7.62 28.12
CA LEU A 136 4.06 8.62 27.06
C LEU A 136 3.21 9.83 27.38
N ASP A 137 3.74 11.03 27.19
CA ASP A 137 2.98 12.27 27.31
C ASP A 137 2.03 12.44 26.12
N GLN A 138 0.75 12.68 26.40
CA GLN A 138 -0.28 12.86 25.39
C GLN A 138 0.03 14.05 24.45
N LYS A 139 0.61 15.14 24.99
CA LYS A 139 0.94 16.33 24.19
C LYS A 139 2.08 16.04 23.23
N GLU A 140 3.07 15.23 23.64
CA GLU A 140 4.16 14.82 22.75
C GLU A 140 3.62 13.96 21.60
N ILE A 141 2.65 13.07 21.86
CA ILE A 141 2.00 12.28 20.82
C ILE A 141 1.22 13.17 19.85
N MET A 142 0.43 14.12 20.36
CA MET A 142 -0.28 15.06 19.50
C MET A 142 0.67 15.90 18.63
N GLN A 143 1.81 16.36 19.17
CA GLN A 143 2.80 17.07 18.36
C GLN A 143 3.39 16.18 17.28
N LYS A 144 3.74 14.93 17.61
CA LYS A 144 4.24 13.96 16.62
C LYS A 144 3.20 13.67 15.53
N LEU A 145 1.92 13.61 15.86
CA LEU A 145 0.86 13.42 14.85
C LEU A 145 0.80 14.63 13.90
N LEU A 146 0.91 15.87 14.42
CA LEU A 146 1.00 17.05 13.57
C LEU A 146 2.23 17.01 12.65
N ASP A 147 3.39 16.63 13.18
CA ASP A 147 4.64 16.50 12.42
C ASP A 147 4.53 15.41 11.34
N LEU A 148 3.76 14.36 11.59
CA LEU A 148 3.43 13.31 10.62
C LEU A 148 2.35 13.72 9.60
N GLY A 149 1.82 14.95 9.68
CA GLY A 149 0.84 15.50 8.75
C GLY A 149 -0.62 15.22 9.09
N TYR A 150 -0.93 14.70 10.28
CA TYR A 150 -2.31 14.49 10.73
C TYR A 150 -2.98 15.79 11.10
N GLU A 151 -4.27 15.93 10.75
CA GLU A 151 -5.09 17.09 11.07
C GLU A 151 -5.78 16.91 12.43
N ARG A 152 -5.71 17.97 13.27
CA ARG A 152 -6.45 17.99 14.52
C ARG A 152 -7.90 18.46 14.30
N THR A 153 -8.85 17.66 14.75
CA THR A 153 -10.29 17.93 14.65
C THR A 153 -10.98 17.86 16.03
N GLU A 154 -12.26 18.20 16.08
CA GLU A 154 -13.07 18.02 17.29
C GLU A 154 -13.49 16.56 17.49
N GLN A 155 -13.71 15.84 16.40
CA GLN A 155 -14.04 14.42 16.35
C GLN A 155 -13.45 13.83 15.07
N VAL A 156 -12.93 12.61 15.17
CA VAL A 156 -12.40 11.87 14.02
C VAL A 156 -13.57 11.35 13.19
N ASP A 157 -13.60 11.76 11.91
CA ASP A 157 -14.61 11.34 10.93
C ASP A 157 -13.99 10.92 9.58
N ALA A 158 -12.67 11.12 9.41
CA ALA A 158 -11.94 10.73 8.20
C ALA A 158 -10.51 10.27 8.50
N ILE A 159 -9.94 9.52 7.56
CA ILE A 159 -8.51 9.11 7.58
C ILE A 159 -7.62 10.34 7.66
N GLY A 160 -6.52 10.25 8.44
CA GLY A 160 -5.56 11.34 8.60
C GLY A 160 -5.93 12.36 9.67
N GLN A 161 -6.99 12.13 10.41
CA GLN A 161 -7.45 13.00 11.50
C GLN A 161 -7.11 12.44 12.88
N PHE A 162 -6.98 13.34 13.86
CA PHE A 162 -6.96 12.99 15.27
C PHE A 162 -7.75 14.00 16.12
N ALA A 163 -8.27 13.53 17.23
CA ALA A 163 -9.03 14.33 18.20
C ALA A 163 -8.64 13.96 19.63
N SER A 164 -8.59 14.95 20.54
CA SER A 164 -8.26 14.71 21.94
C SER A 164 -9.36 15.22 22.86
N ARG A 165 -9.79 14.38 23.80
CA ARG A 165 -10.81 14.68 24.81
C ARG A 165 -10.39 14.12 26.17
N GLY A 166 -9.87 15.01 27.03
CA GLY A 166 -9.35 14.58 28.35
C GLY A 166 -8.18 13.59 28.18
N GLU A 167 -8.30 12.43 28.80
CA GLU A 167 -7.30 11.35 28.73
C GLU A 167 -7.49 10.39 27.54
N ILE A 168 -8.26 10.81 26.52
CA ILE A 168 -8.54 10.04 25.32
C ILE A 168 -7.98 10.77 24.10
N LEU A 169 -7.29 10.04 23.24
CA LEU A 169 -6.87 10.47 21.91
C LEU A 169 -7.39 9.47 20.87
N ASP A 170 -8.23 9.95 19.98
CA ASP A 170 -8.69 9.21 18.82
C ASP A 170 -7.83 9.61 17.62
N VAL A 171 -7.40 8.65 16.82
CA VAL A 171 -6.64 8.88 15.59
C VAL A 171 -7.09 7.91 14.51
N TYR A 172 -7.17 8.36 13.25
CA TYR A 172 -7.42 7.48 12.11
C TYR A 172 -6.16 7.38 11.23
N PRO A 173 -5.30 6.36 11.50
CA PRO A 173 -4.06 6.19 10.76
C PRO A 173 -4.32 5.85 9.29
N ILE A 174 -3.50 6.40 8.37
CA ILE A 174 -3.59 6.09 6.93
C ILE A 174 -3.29 4.63 6.60
N ASN A 175 -2.63 3.93 7.49
CA ASN A 175 -2.23 2.54 7.34
C ASN A 175 -3.14 1.56 8.12
N MET A 176 -4.33 1.98 8.51
CA MET A 176 -5.31 1.13 9.19
C MET A 176 -6.70 1.29 8.57
N ASN A 177 -7.50 0.24 8.67
CA ASN A 177 -8.88 0.24 8.14
C ASN A 177 -9.88 0.90 9.10
N ASP A 178 -9.55 0.94 10.38
CA ASP A 178 -10.37 1.51 11.44
C ASP A 178 -9.58 2.55 12.24
N PRO A 179 -10.25 3.59 12.77
CA PRO A 179 -9.63 4.51 13.70
C PRO A 179 -9.30 3.82 15.03
N VAL A 180 -8.33 4.38 15.75
CA VAL A 180 -7.81 3.87 17.02
C VAL A 180 -8.05 4.86 18.12
N ARG A 181 -8.52 4.38 19.26
CA ARG A 181 -8.66 5.10 20.53
C ARG A 181 -7.52 4.71 21.45
N ILE A 182 -6.81 5.72 21.95
CA ILE A 182 -5.72 5.61 22.90
C ILE A 182 -6.20 6.24 24.20
N GLU A 183 -6.13 5.51 25.30
CA GLU A 183 -6.57 5.96 26.61
C GLU A 183 -5.38 5.98 27.57
N TRP A 184 -5.30 7.01 28.38
CA TRP A 184 -4.29 7.17 29.40
C TRP A 184 -4.88 6.99 30.79
N PHE A 185 -4.10 6.37 31.66
CA PHE A 185 -4.27 6.48 33.10
C PHE A 185 -3.02 7.17 33.65
N ASP A 186 -3.16 8.42 34.08
CA ASP A 186 -2.04 9.33 34.41
C ASP A 186 -1.13 9.54 33.19
N THR A 187 0.06 8.95 33.17
CA THR A 187 1.02 9.04 32.06
C THR A 187 1.16 7.73 31.26
N ASP A 188 0.51 6.69 31.68
CA ASP A 188 0.63 5.36 31.07
C ASP A 188 -0.51 5.07 30.10
N ILE A 189 -0.20 4.43 28.98
CA ILE A 189 -1.19 3.93 28.02
C ILE A 189 -1.93 2.75 28.66
N ASP A 190 -3.18 2.97 29.05
CA ASP A 190 -4.05 1.98 29.72
C ASP A 190 -5.07 1.34 28.77
N GLY A 191 -5.36 1.97 27.64
CA GLY A 191 -6.27 1.46 26.63
C GLY A 191 -5.76 1.73 25.21
N LEU A 192 -5.80 0.70 24.36
CA LEU A 192 -5.48 0.81 22.95
C LEU A 192 -6.43 -0.10 22.17
N ARG A 193 -7.32 0.49 21.35
CA ARG A 193 -8.35 -0.27 20.66
C ARG A 193 -8.83 0.39 19.38
N THR A 194 -9.22 -0.39 18.40
CA THR A 194 -9.95 0.11 17.24
C THR A 194 -11.41 0.41 17.60
N PHE A 195 -12.03 1.30 16.85
CA PHE A 195 -13.45 1.60 17.01
C PHE A 195 -14.12 1.85 15.66
N ASP A 196 -15.44 1.70 15.66
CA ASP A 196 -16.26 1.98 14.49
C ASP A 196 -16.56 3.48 14.41
N ILE A 197 -16.27 4.08 13.26
CA ILE A 197 -16.32 5.53 13.08
C ILE A 197 -17.74 6.11 13.21
N ASP A 198 -18.74 5.37 12.75
CA ASP A 198 -20.15 5.82 12.75
C ASP A 198 -20.78 5.66 14.13
N SER A 199 -20.63 4.49 14.74
CA SER A 199 -21.22 4.17 16.03
C SER A 199 -20.37 4.56 17.24
N GLN A 200 -19.09 4.88 17.01
CA GLN A 200 -18.08 5.18 18.05
C GLN A 200 -17.86 4.02 19.04
N ARG A 201 -18.27 2.80 18.68
CA ARG A 201 -18.13 1.61 19.52
C ARG A 201 -16.78 0.94 19.30
N SER A 202 -16.17 0.52 20.39
CA SER A 202 -14.93 -0.27 20.35
C SER A 202 -15.13 -1.58 19.59
N LYS A 203 -14.10 -1.96 18.80
CA LYS A 203 -14.04 -3.22 18.06
C LYS A 203 -13.02 -4.16 18.70
N GLU A 204 -11.75 -3.96 18.44
CA GLU A 204 -10.66 -4.86 18.82
C GLU A 204 -9.65 -4.16 19.74
N ASN A 205 -9.13 -4.87 20.72
CA ASN A 205 -8.01 -4.40 21.53
C ASN A 205 -6.70 -4.65 20.79
N LEU A 206 -5.77 -3.71 20.96
CA LEU A 206 -4.44 -3.78 20.36
C LEU A 206 -3.36 -3.80 21.45
N ASP A 207 -2.31 -4.58 21.25
CA ASP A 207 -1.12 -4.57 22.11
C ASP A 207 -0.13 -3.46 21.72
N ALA A 208 -0.15 -3.09 20.44
CA ALA A 208 0.70 -2.05 19.88
C ALA A 208 0.02 -1.36 18.69
N LEU A 209 0.40 -0.12 18.44
CA LEU A 209 -0.04 0.71 17.32
C LEU A 209 1.18 1.27 16.58
N SER A 210 1.14 1.23 15.26
CA SER A 210 2.14 1.84 14.39
C SER A 210 1.44 2.78 13.40
N ILE A 211 1.68 4.08 13.53
CA ILE A 211 1.04 5.14 12.73
C ILE A 211 2.04 5.61 11.67
N ALA A 212 1.67 5.48 10.40
CA ALA A 212 2.49 5.94 9.28
C ALA A 212 2.37 7.45 9.08
N SER A 213 3.41 8.07 8.51
CA SER A 213 3.38 9.48 8.13
C SER A 213 2.51 9.73 6.90
N ILE A 214 1.80 10.85 6.90
CA ILE A 214 1.08 11.40 5.74
C ILE A 214 2.02 12.33 4.94
N THR A 215 2.99 12.95 5.62
CA THR A 215 3.88 13.93 5.02
C THR A 215 4.76 13.29 3.96
N VAL A 216 4.77 13.87 2.77
CA VAL A 216 5.68 13.50 1.68
C VAL A 216 7.06 14.06 2.00
N PHE A 217 8.07 13.19 2.00
CA PHE A 217 9.46 13.56 2.27
C PHE A 217 10.14 14.15 1.03
N SER A 218 11.36 14.67 1.20
CA SER A 218 12.13 15.22 0.08
C SER A 218 12.35 14.17 -1.01
N THR A 219 12.31 14.58 -2.27
CA THR A 219 12.46 13.72 -3.46
C THR A 219 13.77 12.92 -3.47
N GLU A 220 14.81 13.37 -2.79
CA GLU A 220 16.11 12.70 -2.69
C GLU A 220 16.05 11.34 -1.96
N GLU A 221 14.98 11.11 -1.17
CA GLU A 221 14.78 9.86 -0.43
C GLU A 221 14.04 8.78 -1.25
N TYR A 222 13.45 9.15 -2.38
CA TYR A 222 12.70 8.25 -3.26
C TYR A 222 13.66 7.51 -4.19
N THR A 223 14.05 6.31 -3.81
CA THR A 223 15.04 5.49 -4.54
C THR A 223 14.63 4.04 -4.69
N ALA A 224 13.54 3.61 -4.08
CA ALA A 224 13.05 2.24 -4.13
C ALA A 224 12.06 2.04 -5.27
N SER A 225 12.04 0.83 -5.82
CA SER A 225 11.05 0.35 -6.77
C SER A 225 9.91 -0.37 -6.06
N VAL A 226 8.84 -0.66 -6.77
CA VAL A 226 7.76 -1.54 -6.29
C VAL A 226 8.31 -2.92 -5.86
N PHE A 227 9.35 -3.41 -6.55
CA PHE A 227 9.97 -4.70 -6.26
C PHE A 227 10.69 -4.74 -4.92
N ASP A 228 11.20 -3.60 -4.42
CA ASP A 228 11.82 -3.51 -3.09
C ASP A 228 10.81 -3.70 -1.95
N TYR A 229 9.52 -3.57 -2.25
CA TYR A 229 8.42 -3.84 -1.32
C TYR A 229 7.92 -5.29 -1.40
N CYS A 230 8.26 -6.03 -2.45
CA CYS A 230 7.81 -7.41 -2.60
C CYS A 230 8.47 -8.31 -1.57
N ALA A 231 7.65 -8.99 -0.75
CA ALA A 231 8.14 -10.06 0.12
C ALA A 231 8.76 -11.19 -0.71
N GLU A 232 9.62 -11.99 -0.11
CA GLU A 232 10.38 -13.04 -0.81
C GLU A 232 9.51 -14.04 -1.57
N ASN A 233 8.28 -14.23 -1.12
CA ASN A 233 7.28 -15.15 -1.69
C ASN A 233 6.18 -14.43 -2.49
N THR A 234 6.37 -13.15 -2.84
CA THR A 234 5.46 -12.44 -3.75
C THR A 234 5.62 -12.96 -5.17
N LEU A 235 4.50 -13.38 -5.80
CA LEU A 235 4.48 -13.73 -7.22
C LEU A 235 4.22 -12.49 -8.06
N VAL A 236 5.11 -12.20 -8.98
CA VAL A 236 4.95 -11.08 -9.92
C VAL A 236 4.42 -11.61 -11.25
N ILE A 237 3.31 -11.06 -11.71
CA ILE A 237 2.68 -11.36 -13.00
C ILE A 237 2.76 -10.10 -13.85
N VAL A 238 3.38 -10.19 -15.00
CA VAL A 238 3.40 -9.13 -16.01
C VAL A 238 2.37 -9.46 -17.08
N ASP A 239 1.28 -8.71 -17.12
CA ASP A 239 0.22 -8.89 -18.10
C ASP A 239 0.56 -8.12 -19.39
N GLU A 240 0.45 -8.82 -20.54
CA GLU A 240 0.73 -8.27 -21.87
C GLU A 240 2.06 -7.48 -21.94
N PRO A 241 3.24 -8.13 -21.74
CA PRO A 241 4.52 -7.44 -21.57
C PRO A 241 4.85 -6.44 -22.68
N VAL A 242 4.52 -6.74 -23.94
CA VAL A 242 4.77 -5.84 -25.07
C VAL A 242 4.04 -4.51 -24.86
N ARG A 243 2.76 -4.60 -24.52
CA ARG A 243 1.92 -3.42 -24.27
C ARG A 243 2.36 -2.64 -23.04
N LEU A 244 2.82 -3.34 -22.00
CA LEU A 244 3.38 -2.71 -20.81
C LEU A 244 4.61 -1.88 -21.15
N PHE A 245 5.57 -2.46 -21.87
CA PHE A 245 6.80 -1.75 -22.24
C PHE A 245 6.55 -0.59 -23.21
N ASP A 246 5.62 -0.72 -24.15
CA ASP A 246 5.21 0.40 -25.02
C ASP A 246 4.63 1.57 -24.19
N MET A 247 3.89 1.26 -23.13
CA MET A 247 3.34 2.28 -22.25
C MET A 247 4.42 2.94 -21.38
N LEU A 248 5.34 2.16 -20.82
CA LEU A 248 6.50 2.66 -20.08
C LEU A 248 7.37 3.58 -20.93
N ASP A 249 7.69 3.17 -22.17
CA ASP A 249 8.45 4.01 -23.13
C ASP A 249 7.74 5.34 -23.41
N LYS A 250 6.41 5.35 -23.43
CA LYS A 250 5.62 6.57 -23.59
C LYS A 250 5.71 7.46 -22.35
N PHE A 251 5.50 6.91 -21.16
CA PHE A 251 5.55 7.66 -19.91
C PHE A 251 6.96 8.22 -19.63
N GLU A 252 8.03 7.45 -19.86
CA GLU A 252 9.40 7.94 -19.75
C GLU A 252 9.64 9.16 -20.63
N LYS A 253 9.11 9.17 -21.87
CA LYS A 253 9.23 10.31 -22.77
C LYS A 253 8.42 11.52 -22.32
N GLU A 254 7.22 11.31 -21.80
CA GLU A 254 6.34 12.36 -21.29
C GLU A 254 6.88 12.97 -20.00
N ASN A 255 7.52 12.17 -19.15
CA ASN A 255 8.04 12.56 -17.84
C ASN A 255 9.53 12.93 -17.84
N LYS A 256 10.15 13.17 -19.00
CA LYS A 256 11.55 13.62 -19.08
C LYS A 256 11.95 14.75 -18.12
N PRO A 257 11.09 15.77 -17.87
CA PRO A 257 11.41 16.81 -16.90
C PRO A 257 11.55 16.31 -15.45
N TYR A 258 11.04 15.11 -15.17
CA TYR A 258 10.98 14.46 -13.86
C TYR A 258 11.78 13.16 -13.81
N ALA A 259 12.80 13.03 -14.68
CA ALA A 259 13.61 11.80 -14.82
C ALA A 259 14.29 11.34 -13.52
N GLU A 260 14.47 12.24 -12.54
CA GLU A 260 15.04 11.88 -11.23
C GLU A 260 14.03 11.16 -10.32
N ASP A 261 12.72 11.35 -10.56
CA ASP A 261 11.62 10.83 -9.75
C ASP A 261 11.07 9.50 -10.30
N ILE A 262 11.55 9.06 -11.46
CA ILE A 262 11.10 7.85 -12.14
C ILE A 262 12.26 6.92 -12.48
N PHE A 263 11.95 5.65 -12.73
CA PHE A 263 12.86 4.67 -13.30
C PHE A 263 12.78 4.70 -14.83
N THR A 264 13.91 4.49 -15.49
CA THR A 264 13.94 4.25 -16.93
C THR A 264 13.41 2.85 -17.26
N VAL A 265 12.93 2.67 -18.48
CA VAL A 265 12.46 1.35 -18.96
C VAL A 265 13.57 0.30 -18.86
N GLU A 266 14.85 0.70 -19.05
CA GLU A 266 15.99 -0.20 -18.96
C GLU A 266 16.24 -0.68 -17.53
N GLU A 267 16.13 0.22 -16.54
CA GLU A 267 16.21 -0.14 -15.12
C GLU A 267 15.08 -1.10 -14.72
N LEU A 268 13.83 -0.81 -15.16
CA LEU A 268 12.68 -1.67 -14.88
C LEU A 268 12.82 -3.06 -15.50
N LYS A 269 13.36 -3.17 -16.72
CA LYS A 269 13.69 -4.47 -17.31
C LYS A 269 14.72 -5.25 -16.49
N GLY A 270 15.70 -4.53 -15.91
CA GLY A 270 16.69 -5.13 -15.02
C GLY A 270 16.09 -5.73 -13.75
N PHE A 271 15.07 -5.10 -13.16
CA PHE A 271 14.37 -5.62 -11.98
C PHE A 271 13.49 -6.85 -12.27
N MET A 272 13.07 -7.03 -13.53
CA MET A 272 12.18 -8.13 -13.93
C MET A 272 12.93 -9.37 -14.45
N GLN A 273 14.26 -9.34 -14.51
CA GLN A 273 15.11 -10.47 -14.91
C GLN A 273 15.50 -11.34 -13.72
#